data_54a70c3b7cd2ff388c14245ce142a2fb
#
_entry.id   54a70c3b7cd2ff388c14245ce142a2fb
#
_cell.length_a   1.000
_cell.length_b   1.000
_cell.length_c   1.000
_cell.angle_alpha   90.00
_cell.angle_beta   90.00
_cell.angle_gamma   90.00
#
_symmetry.space_group_name_H-M   'P 1'
#
loop_
_entity.id
_entity.type
_entity.pdbx_description
1 polymer ?
#
loop_
_entity_poly.entity_id
_entity_poly.type
_entity_poly.pdbx_seq_one_letter_code
_entity_poly.pdbx_strand_id
1 'polypeptide(L)'
;MKPNTIDFNFVFAQTSFTDNLSIYMTIIICLFLYLLISIWAKFADLKDKLKLRSLALPDNIEKDKYSYEILTFTGHWEGSSCDSAVYFELTGDRGSTGQRQLDVGRKDTLRKGTIDSYIMKTSRYSVLYKPN
;
A
#
# COMPACT_ATOMS: atom_id res chain seq x y z
N MET A 1 -17.63 68.84 -6.10
CA MET A 1 -16.93 67.68 -6.64
C MET A 1 -17.50 66.47 -5.96
N LYS A 2 -18.29 65.63 -6.66
CA LYS A 2 -18.77 64.33 -6.09
C LYS A 2 -17.69 63.29 -6.29
N PRO A 3 -17.37 62.51 -5.28
CA PRO A 3 -16.45 61.41 -5.47
C PRO A 3 -17.08 60.36 -6.38
N ASN A 4 -16.36 59.94 -7.42
CA ASN A 4 -16.70 58.79 -8.25
C ASN A 4 -16.68 57.54 -7.35
N THR A 5 -17.84 57.11 -6.89
CA THR A 5 -18.03 55.77 -6.39
C THR A 5 -17.93 54.85 -7.60
N ILE A 6 -16.81 54.18 -7.72
CA ILE A 6 -16.65 53.06 -8.65
C ILE A 6 -17.60 51.99 -8.13
N ASP A 7 -18.73 51.79 -8.83
CA ASP A 7 -19.65 50.72 -8.51
C ASP A 7 -18.97 49.37 -8.79
N PHE A 8 -18.38 48.80 -7.78
CA PHE A 8 -17.79 47.44 -7.82
C PHE A 8 -18.81 46.37 -8.28
N ASN A 9 -20.09 46.62 -8.08
CA ASN A 9 -21.17 45.75 -8.54
C ASN A 9 -21.28 45.68 -10.07
N PHE A 10 -20.78 46.68 -10.80
CA PHE A 10 -20.87 46.70 -12.26
C PHE A 10 -19.86 45.78 -12.96
N VAL A 11 -18.74 45.52 -12.32
CA VAL A 11 -17.68 44.68 -12.90
C VAL A 11 -18.03 43.18 -12.79
N PHE A 12 -18.79 42.78 -11.77
CA PHE A 12 -19.19 41.36 -11.59
C PHE A 12 -20.48 40.97 -12.32
N ALA A 13 -21.32 41.95 -12.67
CA ALA A 13 -22.63 41.65 -13.27
C ALA A 13 -22.59 41.42 -14.80
N GLN A 14 -21.47 41.64 -15.47
CA GLN A 14 -21.38 41.61 -16.93
C GLN A 14 -20.43 40.51 -17.48
N THR A 15 -20.00 39.57 -16.68
CA THR A 15 -19.45 38.35 -17.21
C THR A 15 -20.61 37.43 -17.62
N SER A 16 -21.10 37.66 -18.84
CA SER A 16 -22.09 36.76 -19.44
C SER A 16 -21.50 35.34 -19.43
N PHE A 17 -22.27 34.38 -18.90
CA PHE A 17 -21.88 32.97 -18.84
C PHE A 17 -21.49 32.45 -20.23
N THR A 18 -22.09 32.99 -21.28
CA THR A 18 -21.81 32.68 -22.68
C THR A 18 -20.45 33.17 -23.17
N ASP A 19 -19.99 34.35 -22.69
CA ASP A 19 -18.73 34.92 -23.15
C ASP A 19 -17.50 34.24 -22.58
N ASN A 20 -17.67 33.55 -21.42
CA ASN A 20 -16.60 32.80 -20.75
C ASN A 20 -16.83 31.30 -20.78
N LEU A 21 -17.69 30.81 -21.67
CA LEU A 21 -18.01 29.38 -21.78
C LEU A 21 -16.76 28.51 -21.95
N SER A 22 -15.76 28.96 -22.68
CA SER A 22 -14.49 28.30 -22.90
C SER A 22 -13.74 28.05 -21.57
N ILE A 23 -13.75 29.04 -20.67
CA ILE A 23 -13.06 28.93 -19.36
C ILE A 23 -13.78 27.90 -18.47
N TYR A 24 -15.13 27.95 -18.43
CA TYR A 24 -15.91 26.99 -17.65
C TYR A 24 -15.75 25.56 -18.16
N MET A 25 -15.75 25.37 -19.48
CA MET A 25 -15.53 24.05 -20.08
C MET A 25 -14.15 23.51 -19.77
N THR A 26 -13.11 24.35 -19.80
CA THR A 26 -11.75 23.93 -19.43
C THR A 26 -11.67 23.48 -17.98
N ILE A 27 -12.28 24.22 -17.04
CA ILE A 27 -12.30 23.87 -15.62
C ILE A 27 -13.03 22.54 -15.40
N ILE A 28 -14.18 22.33 -16.05
CA ILE A 28 -14.96 21.11 -15.94
C ILE A 28 -14.14 19.90 -16.46
N ILE A 29 -13.48 20.05 -17.61
CA ILE A 29 -12.63 18.99 -18.18
C ILE A 29 -11.46 18.66 -17.24
N CYS A 30 -10.79 19.65 -16.68
CA CYS A 30 -9.70 19.45 -15.73
C CYS A 30 -10.17 18.74 -14.45
N LEU A 31 -11.32 19.12 -13.90
CA LEU A 31 -11.92 18.45 -12.74
C LEU A 31 -12.27 17.01 -13.04
N PHE A 32 -12.83 16.74 -14.22
CA PHE A 32 -13.19 15.39 -14.64
C PHE A 32 -11.96 14.50 -14.79
N LEU A 33 -10.91 15.01 -15.44
CA LEU A 33 -9.63 14.29 -15.56
C LEU A 33 -9.00 14.03 -14.19
N TYR A 34 -9.02 14.99 -13.29
CA TYR A 34 -8.53 14.83 -11.92
C TYR A 34 -9.28 13.72 -11.16
N LEU A 35 -10.61 13.70 -11.28
CA LEU A 35 -11.44 12.65 -10.66
C LEU A 35 -11.12 11.27 -11.24
N LEU A 36 -10.96 11.14 -12.55
CA LEU A 36 -10.61 9.88 -13.19
C LEU A 36 -9.25 9.36 -12.70
N ILE A 37 -8.24 10.23 -12.67
CA ILE A 37 -6.89 9.87 -12.20
C ILE A 37 -6.94 9.50 -10.71
N SER A 38 -7.69 10.24 -9.88
CA SER A 38 -7.83 9.96 -8.45
C SER A 38 -8.50 8.62 -8.18
N ILE A 39 -9.51 8.27 -8.96
CA ILE A 39 -10.19 6.97 -8.86
C ILE A 39 -9.22 5.86 -9.27
N TRP A 40 -8.51 6.04 -10.37
CA TRP A 40 -7.54 5.06 -10.86
C TRP A 40 -6.39 4.82 -9.86
N ALA A 41 -5.85 5.88 -9.27
CA ALA A 41 -4.83 5.81 -8.23
C ALA A 41 -5.32 5.04 -7.00
N LYS A 42 -6.57 5.28 -6.55
CA LYS A 42 -7.16 4.51 -5.44
C LYS A 42 -7.32 3.03 -5.75
N PHE A 43 -7.68 2.66 -6.98
CA PHE A 43 -7.75 1.26 -7.39
C PHE A 43 -6.37 0.59 -7.43
N ALA A 44 -5.34 1.30 -7.88
CA ALA A 44 -3.97 0.80 -7.85
C ALA A 44 -3.50 0.57 -6.40
N ASP A 45 -3.70 1.55 -5.52
CA ASP A 45 -3.38 1.48 -4.09
C ASP A 45 -4.12 0.33 -3.36
N LEU A 46 -5.39 0.13 -3.69
CA LEU A 46 -6.17 -0.99 -3.13
C LEU A 46 -5.62 -2.34 -3.58
N LYS A 47 -5.18 -2.44 -4.83
CA LYS A 47 -4.58 -3.65 -5.39
C LYS A 47 -3.26 -3.98 -4.69
N ASP A 48 -2.44 -2.98 -4.39
CA ASP A 48 -1.18 -3.16 -3.67
C ASP A 48 -1.39 -3.50 -2.20
N LYS A 49 -2.39 -2.90 -1.54
CA LYS A 49 -2.80 -3.28 -0.17
C LYS A 49 -3.34 -4.70 -0.08
N LEU A 50 -4.04 -5.18 -1.10
CA LEU A 50 -4.51 -6.57 -1.16
C LEU A 50 -3.36 -7.56 -1.40
N LYS A 51 -2.29 -7.16 -2.08
CA LYS A 51 -1.07 -7.96 -2.23
C LYS A 51 -0.26 -8.05 -0.94
N LEU A 52 -0.20 -6.97 -0.16
CA LEU A 52 0.46 -6.88 1.15
C LEU A 52 -0.37 -7.50 2.29
N ARG A 53 -1.35 -8.33 1.98
CA ARG A 53 -2.16 -8.99 3.00
C ARG A 53 -1.28 -9.92 3.82
N SER A 54 -1.11 -9.60 5.09
CA SER A 54 -0.39 -10.43 6.04
C SER A 54 -1.06 -11.80 6.19
N LEU A 55 -0.31 -12.85 5.91
CA LEU A 55 -0.75 -14.24 5.96
C LEU A 55 -0.31 -14.85 7.29
N ALA A 56 -1.26 -15.34 8.07
CA ALA A 56 -0.90 -16.08 9.29
C ALA A 56 -0.29 -17.44 8.90
N LEU A 57 0.85 -17.79 9.52
CA LEU A 57 1.44 -19.11 9.32
C LEU A 57 0.52 -20.22 9.88
N PRO A 58 0.41 -21.35 9.20
CA PRO A 58 -0.50 -22.44 9.59
C PRO A 58 -0.12 -23.11 10.91
N ASP A 59 1.13 -23.00 11.31
CA ASP A 59 1.70 -23.56 12.53
C ASP A 59 1.65 -22.60 13.74
N ASN A 60 0.95 -21.46 13.62
CA ASN A 60 0.74 -20.54 14.73
C ASN A 60 -0.16 -21.15 15.81
N ILE A 61 0.28 -21.06 17.05
CA ILE A 61 -0.49 -21.45 18.23
C ILE A 61 -1.19 -20.20 18.78
N GLU A 62 -2.50 -20.28 19.04
CA GLU A 62 -3.27 -19.13 19.56
C GLU A 62 -2.79 -18.62 20.93
N LYS A 63 -2.22 -19.52 21.74
CA LYS A 63 -1.72 -19.19 23.09
C LYS A 63 -0.38 -18.43 23.06
N ASP A 64 0.25 -18.31 21.91
CA ASP A 64 1.54 -17.65 21.77
C ASP A 64 1.38 -16.14 21.92
N LYS A 65 2.19 -15.59 22.84
CA LYS A 65 2.07 -14.21 23.31
C LYS A 65 2.72 -13.20 22.38
N TYR A 66 3.74 -13.59 21.63
CA TYR A 66 4.52 -12.70 20.78
C TYR A 66 4.20 -12.91 19.32
N SER A 67 3.98 -11.82 18.58
CA SER A 67 3.70 -11.84 17.16
C SER A 67 4.81 -11.10 16.42
N TYR A 68 5.37 -11.75 15.41
CA TYR A 68 6.37 -11.18 14.51
C TYR A 68 5.81 -11.12 13.09
N GLU A 69 6.08 -10.03 12.40
CA GLU A 69 5.79 -9.88 10.99
C GLU A 69 7.06 -10.12 10.18
N ILE A 70 6.99 -11.04 9.23
CA ILE A 70 8.09 -11.40 8.34
C ILE A 70 7.74 -10.90 6.96
N LEU A 71 8.55 -9.99 6.43
CA LEU A 71 8.41 -9.46 5.08
C LEU A 71 9.41 -10.16 4.17
N THR A 72 8.90 -10.77 3.10
CA THR A 72 9.72 -11.44 2.09
C THR A 72 9.65 -10.65 0.78
N PHE A 73 10.81 -10.28 0.27
CA PHE A 73 10.95 -9.57 -1.00
C PHE A 73 11.48 -10.53 -2.06
N THR A 74 10.69 -10.82 -3.07
CA THR A 74 11.10 -11.65 -4.19
C THR A 74 11.65 -10.80 -5.32
N GLY A 75 12.81 -11.14 -5.84
CA GLY A 75 13.48 -10.38 -6.88
C GLY A 75 12.66 -10.22 -8.17
N HIS A 76 13.07 -9.25 -9.00
CA HIS A 76 12.38 -8.91 -10.27
C HIS A 76 12.91 -9.66 -11.48
N TRP A 77 14.00 -10.43 -11.33
CA TRP A 77 14.65 -11.13 -12.43
C TRP A 77 13.85 -12.36 -12.89
N GLU A 78 14.05 -12.78 -14.13
CA GLU A 78 13.49 -14.03 -14.61
C GLU A 78 14.05 -15.20 -13.81
N GLY A 79 13.17 -16.12 -13.39
CA GLY A 79 13.55 -17.25 -12.54
C GLY A 79 13.60 -16.95 -11.04
N SER A 80 13.29 -15.73 -10.57
CA SER A 80 13.28 -15.41 -9.14
C SER A 80 12.05 -15.95 -8.39
N SER A 81 11.04 -16.47 -9.09
CA SER A 81 9.90 -17.13 -8.44
C SER A 81 10.32 -18.46 -7.82
N CYS A 82 9.83 -18.75 -6.62
CA CYS A 82 10.09 -19.98 -5.92
C CYS A 82 8.80 -20.80 -5.80
N ASP A 83 8.81 -22.02 -6.36
CA ASP A 83 7.73 -23.00 -6.23
C ASP A 83 8.05 -24.09 -5.18
N SER A 84 9.26 -24.02 -4.59
CA SER A 84 9.70 -24.95 -3.54
C SER A 84 9.30 -24.46 -2.15
N ALA A 85 9.17 -25.39 -1.22
CA ALA A 85 8.93 -25.07 0.19
C ALA A 85 10.11 -24.29 0.76
N VAL A 86 9.83 -23.09 1.27
CA VAL A 86 10.83 -22.21 1.89
C VAL A 86 10.68 -22.32 3.40
N TYR A 87 11.79 -22.58 4.08
CA TYR A 87 11.86 -22.66 5.53
C TYR A 87 12.71 -21.52 6.06
N PHE A 88 12.37 -21.05 7.24
CA PHE A 88 13.15 -20.07 7.97
C PHE A 88 13.24 -20.44 9.45
N GLU A 89 14.24 -19.93 10.11
CA GLU A 89 14.43 -20.07 11.55
C GLU A 89 14.78 -18.71 12.13
N LEU A 90 14.05 -18.32 13.16
CA LEU A 90 14.31 -17.08 13.89
C LEU A 90 15.12 -17.40 15.14
N THR A 91 16.38 -16.93 15.15
CA THR A 91 17.30 -17.14 16.29
C THR A 91 17.50 -15.81 17.02
N GLY A 92 17.44 -15.85 18.33
CA GLY A 92 17.65 -14.69 19.19
C GLY A 92 18.45 -15.05 20.43
N ASP A 93 18.58 -14.10 21.35
CA ASP A 93 19.34 -14.24 22.60
C ASP A 93 18.83 -15.33 23.55
N ARG A 94 17.56 -15.68 23.45
CA ARG A 94 16.88 -16.68 24.31
C ARG A 94 16.57 -18.00 23.61
N GLY A 95 17.16 -18.22 22.45
CA GLY A 95 17.00 -19.45 21.68
C GLY A 95 16.44 -19.24 20.29
N SER A 96 16.01 -20.31 19.69
CA SER A 96 15.52 -20.36 18.32
C SER A 96 14.06 -20.84 18.29
N THR A 97 13.33 -20.42 17.25
CA THR A 97 11.95 -20.87 17.00
C THR A 97 11.90 -22.26 16.37
N GLY A 98 13.07 -22.80 15.96
CA GLY A 98 13.14 -23.96 15.08
C GLY A 98 12.76 -23.63 13.64
N GLN A 99 12.90 -24.59 12.76
CA GLN A 99 12.56 -24.43 11.35
C GLN A 99 11.05 -24.34 11.17
N ARG A 100 10.60 -23.29 10.50
CA ARG A 100 9.19 -23.05 10.19
C ARG A 100 9.02 -22.82 8.69
N GLN A 101 7.94 -23.34 8.15
CA GLN A 101 7.65 -23.22 6.73
C GLN A 101 6.92 -21.91 6.43
N LEU A 102 7.40 -21.19 5.41
CA LEU A 102 6.78 -19.96 4.90
C LEU A 102 5.61 -20.23 3.97
N ASP A 103 5.42 -21.47 3.54
CA ASP A 103 4.34 -21.83 2.63
C ASP A 103 3.00 -21.89 3.36
N VAL A 104 2.08 -21.05 2.91
CA VAL A 104 0.70 -20.94 3.43
C VAL A 104 -0.28 -21.67 2.49
N GLY A 105 0.23 -22.48 1.55
CA GLY A 105 -0.58 -23.19 0.56
C GLY A 105 -1.19 -22.29 -0.54
N ARG A 106 -0.73 -21.04 -0.67
CA ARG A 106 -1.14 -20.13 -1.73
C ARG A 106 -0.19 -20.18 -2.92
N LYS A 107 -0.74 -20.40 -4.10
CA LYS A 107 0.02 -20.42 -5.36
C LYS A 107 0.62 -19.08 -5.78
N ASP A 108 0.20 -17.98 -5.15
CA ASP A 108 0.58 -16.61 -5.53
C ASP A 108 1.65 -15.99 -4.63
N THR A 109 2.22 -16.76 -3.69
CA THR A 109 3.30 -16.32 -2.81
C THR A 109 4.67 -16.60 -3.43
N LEU A 110 5.67 -15.81 -3.06
CA LEU A 110 7.06 -15.93 -3.54
C LEU A 110 7.20 -15.84 -5.07
N ARG A 111 6.33 -15.07 -5.70
CA ARG A 111 6.40 -14.80 -7.14
C ARG A 111 7.33 -13.63 -7.45
N LYS A 112 7.83 -13.61 -8.66
CA LYS A 112 8.67 -12.54 -9.18
C LYS A 112 8.11 -11.15 -8.87
N GLY A 113 8.90 -10.34 -8.17
CA GLY A 113 8.55 -8.95 -7.83
C GLY A 113 7.44 -8.79 -6.81
N THR A 114 7.09 -9.83 -6.04
CA THR A 114 6.11 -9.72 -4.96
C THR A 114 6.76 -9.38 -3.63
N ILE A 115 5.98 -8.74 -2.77
CA ILE A 115 6.28 -8.53 -1.36
C ILE A 115 5.21 -9.28 -0.59
N ASP A 116 5.62 -10.31 0.14
CA ASP A 116 4.72 -11.13 0.92
C ASP A 116 4.96 -10.88 2.42
N SER A 117 3.90 -10.70 3.18
CA SER A 117 3.94 -10.51 4.63
C SER A 117 3.36 -11.73 5.32
N TYR A 118 4.08 -12.25 6.31
CA TYR A 118 3.68 -13.41 7.11
C TYR A 118 3.66 -13.05 8.59
N ILE A 119 2.61 -13.47 9.29
CA ILE A 119 2.51 -13.32 10.74
C ILE A 119 2.88 -14.63 11.40
N MET A 120 3.96 -14.61 12.17
CA MET A 120 4.42 -15.70 13.01
C MET A 120 4.08 -15.40 14.47
N LYS A 121 3.50 -16.36 15.17
CA LYS A 121 3.35 -16.31 16.63
C LYS A 121 4.33 -17.25 17.31
N THR A 122 4.83 -16.84 18.48
CA THR A 122 5.72 -17.63 19.30
C THR A 122 5.53 -17.34 20.79
N SER A 123 5.74 -18.34 21.62
CA SER A 123 5.73 -18.22 23.08
C SER A 123 7.01 -17.57 23.63
N ARG A 124 8.08 -17.54 22.86
CA ARG A 124 9.38 -17.02 23.27
C ARG A 124 9.62 -15.64 22.72
N TYR A 125 9.95 -14.71 23.59
CA TYR A 125 10.48 -13.39 23.21
C TYR A 125 11.96 -13.55 22.89
N SER A 126 12.34 -13.41 21.64
CA SER A 126 13.74 -13.28 21.25
C SER A 126 13.97 -11.87 20.72
N VAL A 127 14.92 -11.17 21.32
CA VAL A 127 15.44 -9.93 20.70
C VAL A 127 16.28 -10.38 19.51
N LEU A 128 15.88 -9.95 18.32
CA LEU A 128 16.66 -10.23 17.12
C LEU A 128 18.06 -9.65 17.30
N TYR A 129 19.07 -10.51 17.21
CA TYR A 129 20.47 -10.10 17.27
C TYR A 129 20.74 -9.18 16.07
N LYS A 130 21.10 -7.91 16.36
CA LYS A 130 21.63 -6.99 15.37
C LYS A 130 23.15 -7.17 15.37
N PRO A 131 23.75 -7.76 14.34
CA PRO A 131 25.20 -7.81 14.25
C PRO A 131 25.71 -6.36 14.14
N ASN A 132 26.70 -6.05 14.95
CA ASN A 132 27.44 -4.77 14.87
C ASN A 132 28.16 -4.67 13.54
#